data_643acc0e6c8e0d9ed214c0e93d90bd13
#
_entry.id   643acc0e6c8e0d9ed214c0e93d90bd13
#
_cell.length_a   1.000
_cell.length_b   1.000
_cell.length_c   1.000
_cell.angle_alpha   90.00
_cell.angle_beta   90.00
_cell.angle_gamma   90.00
#
_symmetry.space_group_name_H-M   'P 1'
#
loop_
_entity.id
_entity.type
_entity.pdbx_description
1 polymer ?
#
loop_
_entity_poly.entity_id
_entity_poly.type
_entity_poly.pdbx_seq_one_letter_code
_entity_poly.pdbx_strand_id
1 'polypeptide(L)'
;MFDCFAGDDNSEYILRHADFDSICRTRRENYAALLDALTAPLHGVQPVFPELPEATVPSHFCLYAENRDEFQQYLADHQIRSTVYWPVGPLVHPQPESSVQYIYDHIVSLPCDQRFSPSDMQYVAQVLRDYSENFMR
;
A
#
# COMPACT_ATOMS: atom_id res chain seq x y z
N MET A 1 3.60 23.54 22.74
CA MET A 1 2.83 22.92 23.85
C MET A 1 1.66 22.20 23.17
N PHE A 2 1.51 20.91 23.36
CA PHE A 2 0.39 20.15 22.80
C PHE A 2 -0.67 20.03 23.89
N ASP A 3 -1.92 20.41 23.57
CA ASP A 3 -3.02 20.21 24.48
C ASP A 3 -3.46 18.74 24.41
N CYS A 4 -3.50 18.07 25.56
CA CYS A 4 -4.03 16.72 25.68
C CYS A 4 -5.50 16.80 26.07
N PHE A 5 -6.37 16.24 25.26
CA PHE A 5 -7.79 16.14 25.56
C PHE A 5 -8.12 14.72 26.01
N ALA A 6 -9.13 14.57 26.86
CA ALA A 6 -9.67 13.26 27.19
C ALA A 6 -10.32 12.64 25.94
N GLY A 7 -10.30 11.31 25.84
CA GLY A 7 -11.04 10.59 24.81
C GLY A 7 -12.55 10.84 24.97
N ASP A 8 -13.27 10.82 23.85
CA ASP A 8 -14.73 10.90 23.88
C ASP A 8 -15.36 9.51 24.05
N ASP A 9 -16.59 9.48 24.55
CA ASP A 9 -17.32 8.23 24.85
C ASP A 9 -17.53 7.35 23.61
N ASN A 10 -17.67 7.94 22.41
CA ASN A 10 -17.84 7.16 21.18
C ASN A 10 -16.55 6.45 20.78
N SER A 11 -15.42 7.13 20.90
CA SER A 11 -14.09 6.53 20.66
C SER A 11 -13.83 5.38 21.63
N GLU A 12 -14.16 5.57 22.90
CA GLU A 12 -14.03 4.53 23.92
C GLU A 12 -14.96 3.33 23.63
N TYR A 13 -16.20 3.60 23.24
CA TYR A 13 -17.14 2.56 22.85
C TYR A 13 -16.63 1.74 21.66
N ILE A 14 -16.14 2.41 20.61
CA ILE A 14 -15.57 1.75 19.41
C ILE A 14 -14.38 0.88 19.82
N LEU A 15 -13.45 1.40 20.61
CA LEU A 15 -12.27 0.65 21.05
C LEU A 15 -12.63 -0.59 21.85
N ARG A 16 -13.70 -0.54 22.65
CA ARG A 16 -14.16 -1.68 23.46
C ARG A 16 -14.92 -2.74 22.67
N HIS A 17 -15.54 -2.38 21.53
CA HIS A 17 -16.45 -3.27 20.80
C HIS A 17 -15.94 -3.64 19.40
N ALA A 18 -14.83 -3.05 18.94
CA ALA A 18 -14.25 -3.41 17.65
C ALA A 18 -13.63 -4.82 17.72
N ASP A 19 -13.94 -5.63 16.71
CA ASP A 19 -13.31 -6.95 16.51
C ASP A 19 -11.92 -6.76 15.86
N PHE A 20 -10.93 -6.44 16.70
CA PHE A 20 -9.56 -6.24 16.25
C PHE A 20 -8.93 -7.51 15.66
N ASP A 21 -9.29 -8.68 16.16
CA ASP A 21 -8.78 -9.95 15.64
C ASP A 21 -9.26 -10.18 14.22
N SER A 22 -10.51 -9.89 13.93
CA SER A 22 -11.06 -9.96 12.58
C SER A 22 -10.38 -8.94 11.64
N ILE A 23 -10.19 -7.70 12.10
CA ILE A 23 -9.50 -6.66 11.34
C ILE A 23 -8.07 -7.09 11.00
N CYS A 24 -7.32 -7.58 11.98
CA CYS A 24 -5.94 -8.04 11.79
C CYS A 24 -5.88 -9.21 10.80
N ARG A 25 -6.76 -10.20 10.97
CA ARG A 25 -6.83 -11.37 10.09
C ARG A 25 -7.12 -10.95 8.65
N THR A 26 -8.17 -10.16 8.41
CA THR A 26 -8.56 -9.73 7.05
C THR A 26 -7.45 -8.94 6.36
N ARG A 27 -6.77 -8.05 7.06
CA ARG A 27 -5.64 -7.30 6.50
C ARG A 27 -4.50 -8.22 6.07
N ARG A 28 -4.19 -9.23 6.89
CA ARG A 28 -3.16 -10.22 6.56
C ARG A 28 -3.55 -11.09 5.37
N GLU A 29 -4.81 -11.55 5.32
CA GLU A 29 -5.35 -12.33 4.20
C GLU A 29 -5.30 -11.55 2.89
N ASN A 30 -5.69 -10.27 2.90
CA ASN A 30 -5.63 -9.39 1.75
C ASN A 30 -4.19 -9.19 1.26
N TYR A 31 -3.26 -8.94 2.17
CA TYR A 31 -1.85 -8.78 1.82
C TYR A 31 -1.27 -10.06 1.22
N ALA A 32 -1.54 -11.21 1.84
CA ALA A 32 -1.10 -12.51 1.36
C ALA A 32 -1.69 -12.81 -0.03
N ALA A 33 -2.98 -12.53 -0.25
CA ALA A 33 -3.62 -12.73 -1.54
C ALA A 33 -2.95 -11.91 -2.67
N LEU A 34 -2.49 -10.68 -2.38
CA LEU A 34 -1.70 -9.90 -3.32
C LEU A 34 -0.35 -10.54 -3.59
N LEU A 35 0.41 -10.92 -2.56
CA LEU A 35 1.72 -11.56 -2.72
C LEU A 35 1.61 -12.87 -3.51
N ASP A 36 0.66 -13.72 -3.16
CA ASP A 36 0.44 -15.02 -3.80
C ASP A 36 0.07 -14.89 -5.28
N ALA A 37 -0.64 -13.81 -5.62
CA ALA A 37 -1.00 -13.53 -7.01
C ALA A 37 0.13 -12.89 -7.82
N LEU A 38 1.18 -12.38 -7.17
CA LEU A 38 2.34 -11.73 -7.79
C LEU A 38 3.60 -12.62 -7.74
N THR A 39 3.44 -13.92 -8.05
CA THR A 39 4.51 -14.91 -7.98
C THR A 39 5.61 -14.74 -9.03
N ALA A 40 5.31 -14.11 -10.17
CA ALA A 40 6.28 -13.77 -11.20
C ALA A 40 6.82 -12.35 -11.00
N PRO A 41 8.10 -12.09 -11.34
CA PRO A 41 8.62 -10.73 -11.36
C PRO A 41 7.78 -9.83 -12.26
N LEU A 42 7.46 -8.64 -11.79
CA LEU A 42 6.79 -7.61 -12.56
C LEU A 42 7.82 -6.65 -13.15
N HIS A 43 7.53 -6.13 -14.35
CA HIS A 43 8.32 -5.07 -14.97
C HIS A 43 7.74 -3.70 -14.61
N GLY A 44 8.62 -2.76 -14.30
CA GLY A 44 8.24 -1.39 -13.96
C GLY A 44 7.66 -1.20 -12.55
N VAL A 45 7.33 -2.28 -11.83
CA VAL A 45 6.85 -2.23 -10.44
C VAL A 45 7.42 -3.37 -9.60
N GLN A 46 7.68 -3.12 -8.32
CA GLN A 46 8.24 -4.10 -7.40
C GLN A 46 7.66 -3.97 -5.99
N PRO A 47 7.19 -5.05 -5.34
CA PRO A 47 6.82 -5.01 -3.94
C PRO A 47 8.00 -4.58 -3.05
N VAL A 48 7.73 -3.62 -2.14
CA VAL A 48 8.74 -3.16 -1.17
C VAL A 48 9.04 -4.25 -0.14
N PHE A 49 8.00 -4.98 0.26
CA PHE A 49 8.10 -6.06 1.23
C PHE A 49 7.58 -7.35 0.60
N PRO A 50 8.46 -8.22 0.09
CA PRO A 50 8.07 -9.46 -0.59
C PRO A 50 7.59 -10.56 0.38
N GLU A 51 7.69 -10.32 1.67
CA GLU A 51 7.26 -11.23 2.73
C GLU A 51 6.44 -10.47 3.79
N LEU A 52 5.47 -11.16 4.38
CA LEU A 52 4.70 -10.64 5.51
C LEU A 52 5.08 -11.40 6.79
N PRO A 53 5.88 -10.82 7.71
CA PRO A 53 6.22 -11.46 8.96
C PRO A 53 4.99 -11.84 9.79
N GLU A 54 5.09 -12.93 10.58
CA GLU A 54 3.96 -13.50 11.31
C GLU A 54 3.26 -12.49 12.24
N ALA A 55 4.03 -11.67 12.93
CA ALA A 55 3.52 -10.69 13.88
C ALA A 55 3.09 -9.34 13.25
N THR A 56 3.15 -9.21 11.92
CA THR A 56 2.86 -7.95 11.24
C THR A 56 1.42 -7.87 10.79
N VAL A 57 0.76 -6.75 11.09
CA VAL A 57 -0.56 -6.40 10.52
C VAL A 57 -0.36 -5.23 9.54
N PRO A 58 -0.50 -5.47 8.23
CA PRO A 58 -0.21 -4.45 7.23
C PRO A 58 -1.30 -3.38 7.20
N SER A 59 -0.90 -2.13 7.01
CA SER A 59 -1.83 -1.04 6.73
C SER A 59 -2.06 -0.86 5.23
N HIS A 60 -1.00 -1.09 4.44
CA HIS A 60 -0.98 -0.91 2.99
C HIS A 60 -0.04 -1.92 2.35
N PHE A 61 -0.24 -2.16 1.06
CA PHE A 61 0.69 -2.88 0.21
C PHE A 61 1.54 -1.85 -0.54
N CYS A 62 2.84 -1.80 -0.24
CA CYS A 62 3.75 -0.82 -0.81
C CYS A 62 4.52 -1.39 -2.00
N LEU A 63 4.62 -0.60 -3.07
CA LEU A 63 5.35 -0.89 -4.29
C LEU A 63 6.36 0.22 -4.58
N TYR A 64 7.46 -0.11 -5.23
CA TYR A 64 8.22 0.84 -6.03
C TYR A 64 7.74 0.77 -7.47
N ALA A 65 7.50 1.91 -8.10
CA ALA A 65 7.14 2.04 -9.51
C ALA A 65 8.18 2.90 -10.24
N GLU A 66 8.74 2.40 -11.35
CA GLU A 66 9.75 3.13 -12.12
C GLU A 66 9.20 4.45 -12.67
N ASN A 67 7.98 4.42 -13.22
CA ASN A 67 7.23 5.58 -13.69
C ASN A 67 6.03 5.83 -12.79
N ARG A 68 6.27 6.35 -11.58
CA ARG A 68 5.23 6.45 -10.55
C ARG A 68 3.98 7.18 -11.00
N ASP A 69 4.11 8.31 -11.66
CA ASP A 69 2.97 9.14 -12.05
C ASP A 69 2.11 8.44 -13.12
N GLU A 70 2.75 7.80 -14.09
CA GLU A 70 2.07 6.98 -15.09
C GLU A 70 1.38 5.77 -14.45
N PHE A 71 2.06 5.10 -13.54
CA PHE A 71 1.50 3.97 -12.80
C PHE A 71 0.29 4.36 -11.96
N GLN A 72 0.35 5.49 -11.26
CA GLN A 72 -0.80 5.99 -10.49
C GLN A 72 -1.98 6.37 -11.40
N GLN A 73 -1.73 6.95 -12.57
CA GLN A 73 -2.78 7.22 -13.54
C GLN A 73 -3.39 5.93 -14.07
N TYR A 74 -2.56 4.94 -14.42
CA TYR A 74 -3.03 3.63 -14.86
C TYR A 74 -3.92 2.95 -13.82
N LEU A 75 -3.52 2.97 -12.56
CA LEU A 75 -4.33 2.45 -11.45
C LEU A 75 -5.67 3.21 -11.33
N ALA A 76 -5.66 4.52 -11.45
CA ALA A 76 -6.87 5.36 -11.38
C ALA A 76 -7.85 5.04 -12.52
N ASP A 77 -7.36 4.81 -13.73
CA ASP A 77 -8.16 4.40 -14.90
C ASP A 77 -8.83 3.04 -14.67
N HIS A 78 -8.22 2.18 -13.84
CA HIS A 78 -8.77 0.89 -13.40
C HIS A 78 -9.52 0.97 -12.05
N GLN A 79 -9.87 2.20 -11.60
CA GLN A 79 -10.60 2.46 -10.36
C GLN A 79 -9.88 1.98 -9.09
N ILE A 80 -8.57 1.86 -9.14
CA ILE A 80 -7.73 1.52 -7.99
C ILE A 80 -7.13 2.80 -7.43
N ARG A 81 -7.46 3.11 -6.18
CA ARG A 81 -6.88 4.25 -5.47
C ARG A 81 -5.48 3.90 -4.97
N SER A 82 -4.51 4.71 -5.33
CA SER A 82 -3.16 4.66 -4.78
C SER A 82 -2.82 5.95 -4.01
N THR A 83 -1.84 5.86 -3.12
CA THR A 83 -1.43 7.01 -2.31
C THR A 83 0.08 7.05 -2.17
N VAL A 84 0.65 8.25 -2.24
CA VAL A 84 2.01 8.53 -1.80
C VAL A 84 1.92 9.18 -0.43
N TYR A 85 2.32 8.42 0.60
CA TYR A 85 2.38 8.94 1.97
C TYR A 85 3.68 9.72 2.17
N TRP A 86 3.58 10.81 2.89
CA TRP A 86 4.74 11.61 3.28
C TRP A 86 5.55 12.11 2.07
N PRO A 87 4.93 12.87 1.14
CA PRO A 87 5.70 13.49 0.07
C PRO A 87 6.81 14.37 0.66
N VAL A 88 7.90 14.49 -0.07
CA VAL A 88 9.03 15.35 0.36
C VAL A 88 8.53 16.78 0.51
N GLY A 89 8.69 17.34 1.70
CA GLY A 89 8.37 18.75 1.93
C GLY A 89 9.36 19.67 1.18
N PRO A 90 8.96 20.89 0.83
CA PRO A 90 9.75 21.80 0.01
C PRO A 90 11.10 22.21 0.63
N LEU A 91 11.29 21.97 1.92
CA LEU A 91 12.53 22.26 2.65
C LEU A 91 13.45 21.04 2.79
N VAL A 92 13.01 19.87 2.30
CA VAL A 92 13.79 18.63 2.39
C VAL A 92 14.42 18.37 1.01
N HIS A 93 15.72 18.29 0.97
CA HIS A 93 16.49 18.02 -0.24
C HIS A 93 17.29 16.73 -0.03
N PRO A 94 16.75 15.56 -0.36
CA PRO A 94 17.51 14.31 -0.29
C PRO A 94 18.76 14.40 -1.17
N GLN A 95 19.82 13.70 -0.76
CA GLN A 95 21.01 13.61 -1.60
C GLN A 95 20.65 12.92 -2.92
N PRO A 96 21.07 13.49 -4.08
CA PRO A 96 20.85 12.85 -5.38
C PRO A 96 21.36 11.39 -5.37
N GLU A 97 20.65 10.51 -6.06
CA GLU A 97 21.00 9.08 -6.18
C GLU A 97 21.09 8.30 -4.84
N SER A 98 20.63 8.89 -3.74
CA SER A 98 20.54 8.19 -2.46
C SER A 98 19.35 7.24 -2.42
N SER A 99 19.42 6.23 -1.53
CA SER A 99 18.25 5.36 -1.26
C SER A 99 17.03 6.14 -0.78
N VAL A 100 17.24 7.26 -0.10
CA VAL A 100 16.17 8.15 0.35
C VAL A 100 15.48 8.80 -0.84
N GLN A 101 16.25 9.35 -1.79
CA GLN A 101 15.70 9.92 -3.02
C GLN A 101 14.94 8.88 -3.81
N TYR A 102 15.52 7.67 -3.98
CA TYR A 102 14.85 6.56 -4.68
C TYR A 102 13.49 6.21 -4.07
N ILE A 103 13.40 6.09 -2.74
CA ILE A 103 12.14 5.82 -2.04
C ILE A 103 11.11 6.91 -2.35
N TYR A 104 11.49 8.18 -2.22
CA TYR A 104 10.57 9.28 -2.47
C TYR A 104 10.06 9.35 -3.90
N ASP A 105 10.92 9.00 -4.87
CA ASP A 105 10.56 9.08 -6.28
C ASP A 105 9.67 7.93 -6.75
N HIS A 106 9.78 6.75 -6.10
CA HIS A 106 9.19 5.54 -6.63
C HIS A 106 8.09 4.92 -5.76
N ILE A 107 8.02 5.25 -4.45
CA ILE A 107 7.08 4.57 -3.55
C ILE A 107 5.62 4.91 -3.85
N VAL A 108 4.79 3.87 -3.89
CA VAL A 108 3.33 3.93 -4.01
C VAL A 108 2.72 2.96 -3.02
N SER A 109 1.62 3.33 -2.39
CA SER A 109 0.89 2.50 -1.43
C SER A 109 -0.52 2.19 -1.94
N LEU A 110 -0.88 0.92 -1.92
CA LEU A 110 -2.20 0.42 -2.25
C LEU A 110 -2.94 0.03 -0.97
N PRO A 111 -4.25 0.28 -0.86
CA PRO A 111 -5.02 -0.16 0.27
C PRO A 111 -5.21 -1.69 0.24
N CYS A 112 -4.98 -2.33 1.38
CA CYS A 112 -5.26 -3.75 1.59
C CYS A 112 -5.98 -3.99 2.94
N ASP A 113 -6.71 -2.98 3.40
CA ASP A 113 -7.33 -3.00 4.71
C ASP A 113 -8.63 -3.83 4.73
N GLN A 114 -9.24 -3.93 5.90
CA GLN A 114 -10.41 -4.78 6.17
C GLN A 114 -11.69 -4.41 5.42
N ARG A 115 -11.69 -3.32 4.65
CA ARG A 115 -12.82 -2.92 3.79
C ARG A 115 -12.86 -3.71 2.48
N PHE A 116 -11.77 -4.38 2.17
CA PHE A 116 -11.59 -5.19 0.96
C PHE A 116 -11.58 -6.67 1.29
N SER A 117 -11.85 -7.47 0.27
CA SER A 117 -11.80 -8.94 0.30
C SER A 117 -10.58 -9.48 -0.46
N PRO A 118 -10.19 -10.74 -0.27
CA PRO A 118 -9.16 -11.38 -1.10
C PRO A 118 -9.48 -11.34 -2.61
N SER A 119 -10.75 -11.37 -3.00
CA SER A 119 -11.14 -11.24 -4.42
C SER A 119 -10.88 -9.84 -4.98
N ASP A 120 -11.03 -8.78 -4.18
CA ASP A 120 -10.63 -7.44 -4.58
C ASP A 120 -9.11 -7.37 -4.79
N MET A 121 -8.34 -8.05 -3.94
CA MET A 121 -6.89 -8.14 -4.07
C MET A 121 -6.46 -8.91 -5.32
N GLN A 122 -7.21 -9.94 -5.72
CA GLN A 122 -6.97 -10.65 -6.98
C GLN A 122 -7.18 -9.75 -8.20
N TYR A 123 -8.20 -8.89 -8.16
CA TYR A 123 -8.41 -7.87 -9.19
C TYR A 123 -7.23 -6.89 -9.26
N VAL A 124 -6.80 -6.36 -8.11
CA VAL A 124 -5.63 -5.48 -8.04
C VAL A 124 -4.40 -6.17 -8.63
N ALA A 125 -4.13 -7.41 -8.24
CA ALA A 125 -3.01 -8.18 -8.76
C ALA A 125 -3.08 -8.41 -10.27
N GLN A 126 -4.29 -8.61 -10.84
CA GLN A 126 -4.46 -8.71 -12.29
C GLN A 126 -4.08 -7.39 -12.97
N VAL A 127 -4.55 -6.26 -12.46
CA VAL A 127 -4.22 -4.94 -13.01
C VAL A 127 -2.71 -4.66 -12.94
N LEU A 128 -2.03 -5.09 -11.88
CA LEU A 128 -0.57 -4.97 -11.76
C LEU A 128 0.17 -5.82 -12.82
N ARG A 129 -0.31 -7.03 -13.09
CA ARG A 129 0.25 -7.89 -14.16
C ARG A 129 0.04 -7.26 -15.54
N ASP A 130 -1.16 -6.78 -15.82
CA ASP A 130 -1.48 -6.14 -17.09
C ASP A 130 -0.63 -4.87 -17.32
N TYR A 131 -0.38 -4.09 -16.28
CA TYR A 131 0.56 -2.96 -16.34
C TYR A 131 1.97 -3.43 -16.68
N SER A 132 2.45 -4.45 -15.99
CA SER A 132 3.79 -5.02 -16.23
C SER A 132 3.97 -5.54 -17.66
N GLU A 133 2.96 -6.19 -18.23
CA GLU A 133 2.98 -6.66 -19.63
C GLU A 133 3.03 -5.51 -20.63
N ASN A 134 2.32 -4.42 -20.35
CA ASN A 134 2.31 -3.23 -21.19
C ASN A 134 3.60 -2.43 -21.07
N PHE A 135 4.26 -2.46 -19.92
CA PHE A 135 5.53 -1.75 -19.67
C PHE A 135 6.67 -2.23 -20.57
N MET A 136 6.61 -3.46 -21.05
CA MET A 136 7.62 -4.06 -21.94
C MET A 136 7.40 -3.79 -23.44
N ARG A 137 6.31 -3.14 -23.82
CA ARG A 137 5.98 -2.85 -25.23
C ARG A 137 6.40 -1.46 -25.64
#